data_8b2d278c11fa1db2a6bbf8cd05411203
#
_entry.id   8b2d278c11fa1db2a6bbf8cd05411203
#
_cell.length_a   1.000
_cell.length_b   1.000
_cell.length_c   1.000
_cell.angle_alpha   90.00
_cell.angle_beta   90.00
_cell.angle_gamma   90.00
#
_symmetry.space_group_name_H-M   'P 1'
#
loop_
_entity.id
_entity.type
_entity.pdbx_description
1 polymer ?
#
loop_
_entity_poly.entity_id
_entity_poly.type
_entity_poly.pdbx_seq_one_letter_code
_entity_poly.pdbx_strand_id
1 'polypeptide(L)'
;MSGQSAFSLEDRRSSFGLNSFALKCIALITMIIDHVGAILYPEVGGLRIIGRIAFPIYAFLVTEGFYHTKNVKKYMLRLLLFAIVSEIPFDLALTGQILEFGHQNVFFTLFAGLLLMELYSRQTSSAGRLICILAVTTLGDLIRSDYGAWGILIIFCFYVFRENIWLKMLVVSGIHIFAFGSVQSFAVLACIPIALYNGEKGANIKYAFYGIYPLHLLVLYMIKQAM
;
A
#
# COMPACT_ATOMS: atom_id res chain seq x y z
N MET A 1 -37.29 35.74 -14.12
CA MET A 1 -36.61 35.80 -12.81
C MET A 1 -36.77 34.46 -12.11
N SER A 2 -35.76 34.01 -11.46
CA SER A 2 -35.57 32.82 -10.63
C SER A 2 -35.06 31.56 -11.39
N GLY A 3 -33.79 31.60 -11.80
CA GLY A 3 -32.99 30.39 -11.94
C GLY A 3 -32.45 29.98 -10.58
N GLN A 4 -33.14 29.14 -9.83
CA GLN A 4 -32.55 28.39 -8.73
C GLN A 4 -31.84 27.20 -9.35
N SER A 5 -30.51 27.24 -9.37
CA SER A 5 -29.64 26.10 -9.69
C SER A 5 -30.00 24.98 -8.73
N ALA A 6 -30.57 23.91 -9.26
CA ALA A 6 -30.64 22.64 -8.57
C ALA A 6 -29.23 22.14 -8.33
N PHE A 7 -28.71 22.40 -7.14
CA PHE A 7 -27.47 21.82 -6.62
C PHE A 7 -27.70 20.31 -6.56
N SER A 8 -27.08 19.57 -7.48
CA SER A 8 -27.36 18.15 -7.65
C SER A 8 -26.91 17.37 -6.40
N LEU A 9 -27.67 16.33 -6.06
CA LEU A 9 -27.31 15.42 -4.95
C LEU A 9 -25.97 14.70 -5.16
N GLU A 10 -25.47 14.67 -6.42
CA GLU A 10 -24.14 14.18 -6.77
C GLU A 10 -23.03 15.11 -6.26
N ASP A 11 -23.21 16.43 -6.30
CA ASP A 11 -22.27 17.41 -5.75
C ASP A 11 -22.13 17.31 -4.21
N ARG A 12 -23.18 16.87 -3.51
CA ARG A 12 -23.12 16.64 -2.06
C ARG A 12 -22.37 15.36 -1.69
N ARG A 13 -22.32 14.35 -2.56
CA ARG A 13 -21.55 13.12 -2.33
C ARG A 13 -20.05 13.35 -2.43
N SER A 14 -19.59 14.31 -3.22
CA SER A 14 -18.16 14.64 -3.38
C SER A 14 -17.55 15.34 -2.15
N SER A 15 -18.36 15.93 -1.28
CA SER A 15 -17.83 16.66 -0.10
C SER A 15 -17.73 15.83 1.18
N PHE A 16 -18.41 14.67 1.24
CA PHE A 16 -18.35 13.77 2.41
C PHE A 16 -17.49 12.55 2.14
N GLY A 17 -16.49 12.35 2.97
CA GLY A 17 -15.60 11.18 2.86
C GLY A 17 -14.13 11.53 3.05
N LEU A 18 -13.28 10.52 2.86
CA LEU A 18 -11.84 10.63 2.97
C LEU A 18 -11.21 10.87 1.59
N ASN A 19 -10.43 11.91 1.44
CA ASN A 19 -9.64 12.11 0.24
C ASN A 19 -8.31 11.30 0.29
N SER A 20 -7.59 11.25 -0.82
CA SER A 20 -6.33 10.51 -0.94
C SER A 20 -5.25 10.96 0.07
N PHE A 21 -5.25 12.24 0.47
CA PHE A 21 -4.34 12.75 1.50
C PHE A 21 -4.68 12.18 2.89
N ALA A 22 -5.96 12.19 3.27
CA ALA A 22 -6.41 11.62 4.54
C ALA A 22 -6.09 10.11 4.63
N LEU A 23 -6.34 9.35 3.56
CA LEU A 23 -5.95 7.94 3.49
C LEU A 23 -4.45 7.74 3.67
N LYS A 24 -3.61 8.57 3.05
CA LYS A 24 -2.15 8.52 3.25
C LYS A 24 -1.74 8.81 4.69
N CYS A 25 -2.40 9.76 5.35
CA CYS A 25 -2.14 10.04 6.76
C CYS A 25 -2.51 8.85 7.65
N ILE A 26 -3.67 8.23 7.43
CA ILE A 26 -4.08 7.03 8.16
C ILE A 26 -3.06 5.90 7.95
N ALA A 27 -2.70 5.60 6.70
CA ALA A 27 -1.72 4.57 6.38
C ALA A 27 -0.35 4.85 7.01
N LEU A 28 0.11 6.10 6.97
CA LEU A 28 1.39 6.51 7.56
C LEU A 28 1.39 6.34 9.08
N ILE A 29 0.35 6.82 9.77
CA ILE A 29 0.25 6.72 11.23
C ILE A 29 0.19 5.25 11.66
N THR A 30 -0.66 4.45 11.03
CA THR A 30 -0.79 3.01 11.35
C THR A 30 0.48 2.25 11.03
N MET A 31 1.21 2.59 9.97
CA MET A 31 2.52 2.03 9.63
C MET A 31 3.59 2.36 10.69
N ILE A 32 3.64 3.60 11.17
CA ILE A 32 4.58 3.98 12.24
C ILE A 32 4.25 3.21 13.53
N ILE A 33 2.97 3.08 13.88
CA ILE A 33 2.53 2.28 15.04
C ILE A 33 2.96 0.81 14.88
N ASP A 34 2.83 0.24 13.69
CA ASP A 34 3.30 -1.12 13.38
C ASP A 34 4.79 -1.28 13.66
N HIS A 35 5.60 -0.37 13.14
CA HIS A 35 7.05 -0.43 13.30
C HIS A 35 7.49 -0.14 14.74
N VAL A 36 6.81 0.73 15.47
CA VAL A 36 7.02 0.89 16.92
C VAL A 36 6.77 -0.43 17.64
N GLY A 37 5.67 -1.12 17.34
CA GLY A 37 5.40 -2.46 17.88
C GLY A 37 6.43 -3.49 17.48
N ALA A 38 6.86 -3.51 16.21
CA ALA A 38 7.82 -4.50 15.74
C ALA A 38 9.23 -4.32 16.32
N ILE A 39 9.66 -3.07 16.52
CA ILE A 39 11.06 -2.71 16.79
C ILE A 39 11.30 -2.47 18.28
N LEU A 40 10.39 -1.72 18.95
CA LEU A 40 10.57 -1.27 20.34
C LEU A 40 9.74 -2.09 21.35
N TYR A 41 8.55 -2.56 20.96
CA TYR A 41 7.60 -3.22 21.89
C TYR A 41 7.00 -4.48 21.26
N PRO A 42 7.82 -5.52 20.93
CA PRO A 42 7.35 -6.74 20.26
C PRO A 42 6.33 -7.53 21.06
N GLU A 43 6.31 -7.37 22.38
CA GLU A 43 5.35 -7.99 23.31
C GLU A 43 3.95 -7.34 23.25
N VAL A 44 3.83 -6.10 22.72
CA VAL A 44 2.56 -5.37 22.63
C VAL A 44 1.86 -5.67 21.30
N GLY A 45 1.24 -6.84 21.18
CA GLY A 45 0.58 -7.29 19.95
C GLY A 45 -0.47 -6.33 19.37
N GLY A 46 -1.12 -5.51 20.22
CA GLY A 46 -2.09 -4.51 19.80
C GLY A 46 -1.53 -3.48 18.80
N LEU A 47 -0.25 -3.09 18.92
CA LEU A 47 0.41 -2.17 17.99
C LEU A 47 0.52 -2.79 16.60
N ARG A 48 0.83 -4.09 16.53
CA ARG A 48 0.89 -4.84 15.27
C ARG A 48 -0.49 -4.97 14.62
N ILE A 49 -1.55 -5.15 15.39
CA ILE A 49 -2.93 -5.23 14.90
C ILE A 49 -3.34 -3.91 14.23
N ILE A 50 -3.10 -2.77 14.89
CA ILE A 50 -3.39 -1.45 14.32
C ILE A 50 -2.57 -1.23 13.03
N GLY A 51 -1.32 -1.65 13.05
CA GLY A 51 -0.41 -1.52 11.92
C GLY A 51 -0.86 -2.23 10.65
N ARG A 52 -1.58 -3.35 10.77
CA ARG A 52 -2.05 -4.13 9.60
C ARG A 52 -2.94 -3.34 8.64
N ILE A 53 -3.56 -2.26 9.09
CA ILE A 53 -4.41 -1.38 8.28
C ILE A 53 -3.58 -0.64 7.19
N ALA A 54 -2.29 -0.40 7.42
CA ALA A 54 -1.44 0.42 6.55
C ALA A 54 -1.33 -0.15 5.12
N PHE A 55 -0.96 -1.43 4.99
CA PHE A 55 -0.65 -2.03 3.68
C PHE A 55 -1.84 -2.02 2.70
N PRO A 56 -3.07 -2.43 3.06
CA PRO A 56 -4.19 -2.40 2.12
C PRO A 56 -4.52 -0.98 1.65
N ILE A 57 -4.35 0.04 2.51
CA ILE A 57 -4.55 1.43 2.11
C ILE A 57 -3.46 1.85 1.11
N TYR A 58 -2.17 1.52 1.33
CA TYR A 58 -1.12 1.80 0.36
C TYR A 58 -1.34 1.05 -0.96
N ALA A 59 -1.75 -0.22 -0.92
CA ALA A 59 -2.10 -1.01 -2.09
C ALA A 59 -3.22 -0.36 -2.92
N PHE A 60 -4.28 0.08 -2.25
CA PHE A 60 -5.37 0.85 -2.86
C PHE A 60 -4.86 2.16 -3.48
N LEU A 61 -4.07 2.93 -2.73
CA LEU A 61 -3.52 4.22 -3.19
C LEU A 61 -2.54 4.09 -4.37
N VAL A 62 -1.79 2.98 -4.46
CA VAL A 62 -0.94 2.69 -5.63
C VAL A 62 -1.81 2.47 -6.86
N THR A 63 -2.92 1.76 -6.72
CA THR A 63 -3.88 1.54 -7.81
C THR A 63 -4.54 2.85 -8.25
N GLU A 64 -5.01 3.67 -7.33
CA GLU A 64 -5.54 5.01 -7.66
C GLU A 64 -4.46 5.88 -8.32
N GLY A 65 -3.22 5.80 -7.82
CA GLY A 65 -2.07 6.48 -8.43
C GLY A 65 -1.81 6.04 -9.87
N PHE A 66 -1.99 4.76 -10.20
CA PHE A 66 -1.86 4.24 -11.57
C PHE A 66 -2.86 4.90 -12.53
N TYR A 67 -4.12 4.99 -12.15
CA TYR A 67 -5.17 5.61 -12.98
C TYR A 67 -5.00 7.12 -13.16
N HIS A 68 -4.47 7.80 -12.15
CA HIS A 68 -4.36 9.26 -12.17
C HIS A 68 -2.97 9.78 -12.62
N THR A 69 -1.98 8.91 -12.85
CA THR A 69 -0.65 9.36 -13.26
C THR A 69 -0.57 9.59 -14.76
N LYS A 70 0.06 10.69 -15.16
CA LYS A 70 0.40 10.97 -16.57
C LYS A 70 1.63 10.16 -17.05
N ASN A 71 2.41 9.59 -16.14
CA ASN A 71 3.65 8.89 -16.48
C ASN A 71 3.93 7.74 -15.48
N VAL A 72 3.46 6.55 -15.85
CA VAL A 72 3.63 5.33 -15.04
C VAL A 72 5.11 4.98 -14.87
N LYS A 73 5.95 5.16 -15.89
CA LYS A 73 7.40 4.88 -15.80
C LYS A 73 8.08 5.74 -14.74
N LYS A 74 7.76 7.03 -14.66
CA LYS A 74 8.27 7.91 -13.58
C LYS A 74 7.72 7.51 -12.22
N TYR A 75 6.51 6.98 -12.15
CA TYR A 75 5.94 6.48 -10.91
C TYR A 75 6.66 5.20 -10.45
N MET A 76 6.86 4.24 -11.34
CA MET A 76 7.63 3.01 -11.08
C MET A 76 9.06 3.33 -10.63
N LEU A 77 9.75 4.23 -11.34
CA LEU A 77 11.11 4.64 -10.97
C LEU A 77 11.17 5.24 -9.54
N ARG A 78 10.19 6.05 -9.15
CA ARG A 78 10.14 6.57 -7.78
C ARG A 78 9.98 5.45 -6.74
N LEU A 79 9.05 4.50 -6.95
CA LEU A 79 8.87 3.39 -6.02
C LEU A 79 10.14 2.56 -5.91
N LEU A 80 10.79 2.27 -7.03
CA LEU A 80 12.04 1.49 -7.06
C LEU A 80 13.19 2.24 -6.36
N LEU A 81 13.35 3.53 -6.61
CA LEU A 81 14.37 4.33 -5.93
C LEU A 81 14.16 4.35 -4.42
N PHE A 82 12.91 4.53 -3.96
CA PHE A 82 12.62 4.50 -2.54
C PHE A 82 12.69 3.08 -1.95
N ALA A 83 12.44 2.02 -2.73
CA ALA A 83 12.72 0.66 -2.31
C ALA A 83 14.20 0.48 -1.98
N ILE A 84 15.09 0.88 -2.91
CA ILE A 84 16.55 0.76 -2.72
C ILE A 84 17.06 1.64 -1.56
N VAL A 85 16.62 2.90 -1.49
CA VAL A 85 17.06 3.83 -0.44
C VAL A 85 16.56 3.39 0.94
N SER A 86 15.41 2.74 1.01
CA SER A 86 14.81 2.31 2.29
C SER A 86 15.35 0.99 2.79
N GLU A 87 16.10 0.24 1.99
CA GLU A 87 16.59 -1.10 2.37
C GLU A 87 17.52 -1.04 3.57
N ILE A 88 18.54 -0.19 3.54
CA ILE A 88 19.46 -0.03 4.67
C ILE A 88 18.74 0.39 5.96
N PRO A 89 17.88 1.44 5.98
CA PRO A 89 17.05 1.75 7.15
C PRO A 89 16.17 0.60 7.64
N PHE A 90 15.61 -0.17 6.70
CA PHE A 90 14.72 -1.28 7.01
C PHE A 90 15.47 -2.43 7.68
N ASP A 91 16.58 -2.84 7.10
CA ASP A 91 17.43 -3.92 7.62
C ASP A 91 18.01 -3.56 8.99
N LEU A 92 18.56 -2.35 9.14
CA LEU A 92 19.08 -1.88 10.43
C LEU A 92 18.00 -1.89 11.52
N ALA A 93 16.80 -1.43 11.22
CA ALA A 93 15.74 -1.32 12.21
C ALA A 93 15.18 -2.67 12.65
N LEU A 94 15.04 -3.63 11.72
CA LEU A 94 14.43 -4.93 12.01
C LEU A 94 15.44 -5.99 12.43
N THR A 95 16.59 -6.07 11.77
CA THR A 95 17.59 -7.14 11.96
C THR A 95 18.86 -6.67 12.65
N GLY A 96 19.13 -5.36 12.65
CA GLY A 96 20.40 -4.78 13.13
C GLY A 96 21.57 -4.95 12.13
N GLN A 97 21.31 -5.43 10.91
CA GLN A 97 22.31 -5.59 9.87
C GLN A 97 22.20 -4.46 8.84
N ILE A 98 23.29 -4.12 8.16
CA ILE A 98 23.29 -3.07 7.13
C ILE A 98 22.59 -3.55 5.85
N LEU A 99 22.79 -4.82 5.48
CA LEU A 99 22.16 -5.47 4.33
C LEU A 99 21.73 -6.89 4.72
N GLU A 100 20.45 -7.18 4.58
CA GLU A 100 19.83 -8.48 4.80
C GLU A 100 18.98 -8.83 3.58
N PHE A 101 19.23 -9.98 2.94
CA PHE A 101 18.55 -10.39 1.70
C PHE A 101 17.38 -11.35 1.92
N GLY A 102 17.07 -11.67 3.17
CA GLY A 102 16.01 -12.60 3.52
C GLY A 102 14.62 -12.00 3.49
N HIS A 103 14.50 -10.66 3.58
CA HIS A 103 13.24 -9.96 3.61
C HIS A 103 13.40 -8.50 3.15
N GLN A 104 12.77 -8.14 2.04
CA GLN A 104 12.88 -6.82 1.43
C GLN A 104 11.70 -5.92 1.80
N ASN A 105 11.92 -4.61 1.90
CA ASN A 105 10.90 -3.65 2.33
C ASN A 105 9.68 -3.57 1.40
N VAL A 106 8.58 -3.01 1.91
CA VAL A 106 7.26 -2.95 1.27
C VAL A 106 7.25 -2.21 -0.08
N PHE A 107 8.19 -1.29 -0.34
CA PHE A 107 8.23 -0.59 -1.63
C PHE A 107 8.52 -1.52 -2.80
N PHE A 108 9.23 -2.64 -2.59
CA PHE A 108 9.39 -3.66 -3.63
C PHE A 108 8.05 -4.31 -3.99
N THR A 109 7.21 -4.62 -3.00
CA THR A 109 5.84 -5.13 -3.25
C THR A 109 5.00 -4.10 -4.00
N LEU A 110 5.03 -2.82 -3.58
CA LEU A 110 4.28 -1.76 -4.24
C LEU A 110 4.76 -1.52 -5.68
N PHE A 111 6.07 -1.56 -5.91
CA PHE A 111 6.66 -1.48 -7.25
C PHE A 111 6.23 -2.66 -8.13
N ALA A 112 6.32 -3.89 -7.62
CA ALA A 112 5.92 -5.09 -8.36
C ALA A 112 4.42 -5.09 -8.70
N GLY A 113 3.56 -4.65 -7.77
CA GLY A 113 2.13 -4.47 -8.04
C GLY A 113 1.86 -3.45 -9.15
N LEU A 114 2.57 -2.31 -9.12
CA LEU A 114 2.48 -1.29 -10.17
C LEU A 114 3.01 -1.81 -11.52
N LEU A 115 4.10 -2.58 -11.51
CA LEU A 115 4.65 -3.25 -12.69
C LEU A 115 3.65 -4.24 -13.28
N LEU A 116 3.01 -5.05 -12.44
CA LEU A 116 1.98 -6.01 -12.90
C LEU A 116 0.83 -5.29 -13.59
N MET A 117 0.30 -4.22 -13.00
CA MET A 117 -0.78 -3.44 -13.61
C MET A 117 -0.38 -2.89 -14.98
N GLU A 118 0.83 -2.33 -15.11
CA GLU A 118 1.35 -1.78 -16.37
C GLU A 118 1.54 -2.87 -17.43
N LEU A 119 2.14 -4.01 -17.08
CA LEU A 119 2.34 -5.12 -18.01
C LEU A 119 1.01 -5.73 -18.44
N TYR A 120 0.10 -5.99 -17.48
CA TYR A 120 -1.22 -6.56 -17.73
C TYR A 120 -2.07 -5.68 -18.65
N SER A 121 -2.06 -4.36 -18.44
CA SER A 121 -2.83 -3.40 -19.24
C SER A 121 -2.40 -3.36 -20.71
N ARG A 122 -1.16 -3.76 -21.02
CA ARG A 122 -0.62 -3.81 -22.38
C ARG A 122 -0.90 -5.12 -23.10
N GLN A 123 -1.34 -6.17 -22.39
CA GLN A 123 -1.59 -7.48 -23.00
C GLN A 123 -3.00 -7.55 -23.60
N THR A 124 -3.08 -8.02 -24.84
CA THR A 124 -4.34 -8.26 -25.54
C THR A 124 -4.82 -9.69 -25.40
N SER A 125 -3.91 -10.65 -25.23
CA SER A 125 -4.24 -12.08 -25.09
C SER A 125 -4.40 -12.50 -23.63
N SER A 126 -5.33 -13.44 -23.37
CA SER A 126 -5.51 -14.03 -22.03
C SER A 126 -4.27 -14.77 -21.54
N ALA A 127 -3.57 -15.46 -22.44
CA ALA A 127 -2.31 -16.14 -22.12
C ALA A 127 -1.22 -15.15 -21.68
N GLY A 128 -1.04 -14.04 -22.41
CA GLY A 128 -0.09 -13.00 -22.05
C GLY A 128 -0.42 -12.36 -20.70
N ARG A 129 -1.69 -12.12 -20.40
CA ARG A 129 -2.14 -11.63 -19.10
C ARG A 129 -1.82 -12.59 -17.96
N LEU A 130 -2.07 -13.88 -18.16
CA LEU A 130 -1.74 -14.91 -17.17
C LEU A 130 -0.22 -15.00 -16.94
N ILE A 131 0.58 -14.96 -18.01
CA ILE A 131 2.05 -14.96 -17.92
C ILE A 131 2.53 -13.75 -17.10
N CYS A 132 2.00 -12.55 -17.31
CA CYS A 132 2.35 -11.38 -16.54
C CYS A 132 2.04 -11.56 -15.04
N ILE A 133 0.88 -12.10 -14.70
CA ILE A 133 0.51 -12.37 -13.30
C ILE A 133 1.51 -13.35 -12.68
N LEU A 134 1.72 -14.51 -13.30
CA LEU A 134 2.62 -15.54 -12.79
C LEU A 134 4.06 -15.03 -12.67
N ALA A 135 4.58 -14.36 -13.70
CA ALA A 135 5.96 -13.87 -13.70
C ALA A 135 6.22 -12.84 -12.60
N VAL A 136 5.31 -11.86 -12.44
CA VAL A 136 5.53 -10.77 -11.46
C VAL A 136 5.28 -11.26 -10.03
N THR A 137 4.30 -12.13 -9.79
CA THR A 137 4.07 -12.71 -8.46
C THR A 137 5.23 -13.61 -8.04
N THR A 138 5.72 -14.47 -8.94
CA THR A 138 6.91 -15.30 -8.69
C THR A 138 8.15 -14.44 -8.44
N LEU A 139 8.34 -13.35 -9.18
CA LEU A 139 9.44 -12.40 -8.92
C LEU A 139 9.33 -11.80 -7.51
N GLY A 140 8.13 -11.41 -7.07
CA GLY A 140 7.90 -10.88 -5.73
C GLY A 140 8.30 -11.83 -4.60
N ASP A 141 8.02 -13.12 -4.78
CA ASP A 141 8.45 -14.16 -3.83
C ASP A 141 9.95 -14.43 -3.91
N LEU A 142 10.54 -14.49 -5.13
CA LEU A 142 11.96 -14.70 -5.32
C LEU A 142 12.82 -13.62 -4.67
N ILE A 143 12.41 -12.35 -4.78
CA ILE A 143 13.10 -11.23 -4.11
C ILE A 143 12.71 -11.11 -2.64
N ARG A 144 11.83 -11.97 -2.13
CA ARG A 144 11.34 -11.98 -0.74
C ARG A 144 10.78 -10.61 -0.29
N SER A 145 10.01 -9.96 -1.17
CA SER A 145 9.36 -8.69 -0.84
C SER A 145 8.36 -8.85 0.31
N ASP A 146 8.18 -7.83 1.13
CA ASP A 146 7.50 -7.86 2.45
C ASP A 146 6.16 -8.64 2.46
N TYR A 147 5.33 -8.45 1.43
CA TYR A 147 4.05 -9.16 1.28
C TYR A 147 4.08 -10.23 0.17
N GLY A 148 5.22 -10.46 -0.49
CA GLY A 148 5.39 -11.47 -1.54
C GLY A 148 4.32 -11.42 -2.64
N ALA A 149 4.03 -12.58 -3.23
CA ALA A 149 3.01 -12.74 -4.27
C ALA A 149 1.62 -12.28 -3.82
N TRP A 150 1.24 -12.55 -2.58
CA TRP A 150 -0.08 -12.17 -2.06
C TRP A 150 -0.28 -10.67 -1.98
N GLY A 151 0.75 -9.91 -1.57
CA GLY A 151 0.69 -8.45 -1.57
C GLY A 151 0.53 -7.88 -2.98
N ILE A 152 1.23 -8.43 -3.95
CA ILE A 152 1.11 -8.07 -5.37
C ILE A 152 -0.31 -8.37 -5.88
N LEU A 153 -0.87 -9.53 -5.52
CA LEU A 153 -2.24 -9.91 -5.88
C LEU A 153 -3.28 -9.00 -5.23
N ILE A 154 -3.08 -8.54 -3.99
CA ILE A 154 -3.97 -7.56 -3.35
C ILE A 154 -4.00 -6.25 -4.14
N ILE A 155 -2.84 -5.72 -4.54
CA ILE A 155 -2.76 -4.51 -5.39
C ILE A 155 -3.49 -4.76 -6.71
N PHE A 156 -3.26 -5.90 -7.32
CA PHE A 156 -3.90 -6.28 -8.57
C PHE A 156 -5.41 -6.48 -8.45
N CYS A 157 -5.91 -6.99 -7.32
CA CYS A 157 -7.35 -7.09 -7.05
C CYS A 157 -8.01 -5.70 -6.96
N PHE A 158 -7.36 -4.72 -6.34
CA PHE A 158 -7.85 -3.34 -6.36
C PHE A 158 -7.95 -2.78 -7.78
N TYR A 159 -7.03 -3.16 -8.66
CA TYR A 159 -7.05 -2.78 -10.07
C TYR A 159 -8.18 -3.45 -10.85
N VAL A 160 -8.29 -4.78 -10.76
CA VAL A 160 -9.28 -5.55 -11.54
C VAL A 160 -10.70 -5.25 -11.09
N PHE A 161 -10.94 -5.14 -9.78
CA PHE A 161 -12.27 -4.91 -9.22
C PHE A 161 -12.55 -3.44 -8.91
N ARG A 162 -11.89 -2.51 -9.60
CA ARG A 162 -11.98 -1.09 -9.32
C ARG A 162 -13.40 -0.57 -9.22
N GLU A 163 -14.25 -0.93 -10.17
CA GLU A 163 -15.62 -0.42 -10.28
C GLU A 163 -16.60 -1.09 -9.29
N ASN A 164 -16.22 -2.22 -8.68
CA ASN A 164 -17.09 -2.95 -7.75
C ASN A 164 -16.50 -2.92 -6.34
N ILE A 165 -16.99 -1.97 -5.51
CA ILE A 165 -16.50 -1.78 -4.14
C ILE A 165 -16.67 -3.03 -3.29
N TRP A 166 -17.80 -3.72 -3.40
CA TRP A 166 -18.09 -4.91 -2.60
C TRP A 166 -17.19 -6.08 -2.95
N LEU A 167 -17.00 -6.32 -4.25
CA LEU A 167 -16.16 -7.43 -4.71
C LEU A 167 -14.70 -7.23 -4.35
N LYS A 168 -14.15 -6.02 -4.53
CA LYS A 168 -12.76 -5.73 -4.12
C LYS A 168 -12.57 -5.87 -2.61
N MET A 169 -13.52 -5.41 -1.78
CA MET A 169 -13.45 -5.58 -0.33
C MET A 169 -13.54 -7.05 0.06
N LEU A 170 -14.45 -7.82 -0.54
CA LEU A 170 -14.61 -9.25 -0.27
C LEU A 170 -13.32 -10.02 -0.61
N VAL A 171 -12.78 -9.82 -1.82
CA VAL A 171 -11.59 -10.57 -2.28
C VAL A 171 -10.35 -10.19 -1.47
N VAL A 172 -10.12 -8.89 -1.24
CA VAL A 172 -8.97 -8.43 -0.44
C VAL A 172 -9.07 -8.92 0.99
N SER A 173 -10.26 -8.87 1.61
CA SER A 173 -10.48 -9.43 2.94
C SER A 173 -10.24 -10.94 2.98
N GLY A 174 -10.73 -11.68 1.98
CA GLY A 174 -10.48 -13.11 1.85
C GLY A 174 -8.99 -13.44 1.79
N ILE A 175 -8.21 -12.72 0.98
CA ILE A 175 -6.76 -12.93 0.91
C ILE A 175 -6.10 -12.68 2.28
N HIS A 176 -6.46 -11.60 2.99
CA HIS A 176 -5.88 -11.31 4.30
C HIS A 176 -6.23 -12.36 5.36
N ILE A 177 -7.43 -12.94 5.31
CA ILE A 177 -7.88 -13.96 6.27
C ILE A 177 -7.24 -15.33 5.98
N PHE A 178 -7.19 -15.74 4.71
CA PHE A 178 -6.83 -17.11 4.34
C PHE A 178 -5.36 -17.29 3.94
N ALA A 179 -4.70 -16.26 3.38
CA ALA A 179 -3.31 -16.37 2.91
C ALA A 179 -2.28 -15.92 3.95
N PHE A 180 -2.67 -15.07 4.90
CA PHE A 180 -1.78 -14.55 5.94
C PHE A 180 -2.24 -15.04 7.33
N GLY A 181 -1.35 -15.06 8.30
CA GLY A 181 -1.67 -15.50 9.67
C GLY A 181 -2.67 -14.58 10.41
N SER A 182 -3.05 -14.99 11.64
CA SER A 182 -4.13 -14.39 12.44
C SER A 182 -4.01 -12.87 12.64
N VAL A 183 -2.81 -12.35 12.89
CA VAL A 183 -2.59 -10.90 13.06
C VAL A 183 -2.85 -10.12 11.76
N GLN A 184 -2.51 -10.69 10.61
CA GLN A 184 -2.74 -10.04 9.32
C GLN A 184 -4.22 -9.98 8.93
N SER A 185 -5.07 -10.82 9.49
CA SER A 185 -6.52 -10.77 9.27
C SER A 185 -7.15 -9.43 9.68
N PHE A 186 -6.56 -8.73 10.67
CA PHE A 186 -7.03 -7.40 11.07
C PHE A 186 -6.82 -6.31 9.98
N ALA A 187 -6.05 -6.59 8.94
CA ALA A 187 -5.93 -5.73 7.76
C ALA A 187 -7.29 -5.49 7.06
N VAL A 188 -8.27 -6.35 7.29
CA VAL A 188 -9.66 -6.17 6.84
C VAL A 188 -10.26 -4.84 7.33
N LEU A 189 -9.85 -4.33 8.48
CA LEU A 189 -10.30 -3.05 9.01
C LEU A 189 -9.96 -1.86 8.08
N ALA A 190 -8.97 -2.01 7.19
CA ALA A 190 -8.66 -1.03 6.16
C ALA A 190 -9.80 -0.83 5.15
N CYS A 191 -10.72 -1.79 5.03
CA CYS A 191 -11.90 -1.66 4.18
C CYS A 191 -12.77 -0.46 4.58
N ILE A 192 -12.81 -0.09 5.87
CA ILE A 192 -13.60 1.03 6.37
C ILE A 192 -13.11 2.36 5.76
N PRO A 193 -11.86 2.80 5.99
CA PRO A 193 -11.39 4.06 5.40
C PRO A 193 -11.33 4.01 3.86
N ILE A 194 -11.08 2.86 3.23
CA ILE A 194 -11.10 2.72 1.77
C ILE A 194 -12.54 2.89 1.23
N ALA A 195 -13.54 2.33 1.90
CA ALA A 195 -14.94 2.49 1.49
C ALA A 195 -15.44 3.94 1.62
N LEU A 196 -14.85 4.72 2.52
CA LEU A 196 -15.13 6.15 2.70
C LEU A 196 -14.36 7.05 1.72
N TYR A 197 -13.56 6.49 0.82
CA TYR A 197 -12.80 7.29 -0.16
C TYR A 197 -13.74 8.00 -1.14
N ASN A 198 -13.57 9.32 -1.27
CA ASN A 198 -14.42 10.17 -2.08
C ASN A 198 -13.89 10.47 -3.51
N GLY A 199 -12.75 9.90 -3.89
CA GLY A 199 -12.13 10.15 -5.20
C GLY A 199 -11.24 11.39 -5.27
N GLU A 200 -11.23 12.25 -4.25
CA GLU A 200 -10.46 13.49 -4.25
C GLU A 200 -8.99 13.28 -3.87
N LYS A 201 -8.12 14.13 -4.41
CA LYS A 201 -6.68 14.05 -4.17
C LYS A 201 -6.26 14.62 -2.81
N GLY A 202 -6.85 15.72 -2.39
CA GLY A 202 -6.41 16.48 -1.22
C GLY A 202 -5.01 17.12 -1.40
N ALA A 203 -4.32 17.39 -0.29
CA ALA A 203 -3.02 18.04 -0.27
C ALA A 203 -1.93 17.24 -1.00
N ASN A 204 -1.04 17.94 -1.73
CA ASN A 204 -0.01 17.32 -2.56
C ASN A 204 1.38 17.38 -1.91
N ILE A 205 1.61 16.58 -0.92
CA ILE A 205 2.92 16.44 -0.24
C ILE A 205 3.56 15.05 -0.45
N LYS A 206 3.44 14.54 -1.68
CA LYS A 206 3.84 13.15 -2.02
C LYS A 206 5.28 12.80 -1.63
N TYR A 207 6.25 13.70 -1.79
CA TYR A 207 7.65 13.42 -1.47
C TYR A 207 7.90 13.28 0.03
N ALA A 208 7.14 14.00 0.87
CA ALA A 208 7.20 13.81 2.32
C ALA A 208 6.79 12.38 2.71
N PHE A 209 5.72 11.84 2.14
CA PHE A 209 5.28 10.46 2.40
C PHE A 209 6.33 9.41 2.01
N TYR A 210 7.05 9.62 0.91
CA TYR A 210 8.13 8.72 0.53
C TYR A 210 9.32 8.81 1.48
N GLY A 211 9.74 10.04 1.86
CA GLY A 211 10.90 10.26 2.72
C GLY A 211 10.69 9.86 4.18
N ILE A 212 9.45 9.97 4.68
CA ILE A 212 9.14 9.58 6.06
C ILE A 212 9.38 8.08 6.28
N TYR A 213 9.18 7.23 5.26
CA TYR A 213 9.37 5.79 5.42
C TYR A 213 10.80 5.39 5.84
N PRO A 214 11.88 5.71 5.11
CA PRO A 214 13.23 5.41 5.59
C PRO A 214 13.61 6.20 6.85
N LEU A 215 13.13 7.43 6.98
CA LEU A 215 13.47 8.29 8.11
C LEU A 215 12.95 7.75 9.44
N HIS A 216 11.66 7.33 9.53
CA HIS A 216 11.12 6.83 10.79
C HIS A 216 11.79 5.51 11.22
N LEU A 217 12.19 4.65 10.26
CA LEU A 217 12.91 3.41 10.55
C LEU A 217 14.30 3.70 11.16
N LEU A 218 15.04 4.69 10.62
CA LEU A 218 16.31 5.14 11.23
C LEU A 218 16.10 5.71 12.61
N VAL A 219 15.06 6.51 12.82
CA VAL A 219 14.74 7.06 14.15
C VAL A 219 14.43 5.94 15.14
N LEU A 220 13.62 4.95 14.75
CA LEU A 220 13.30 3.82 15.61
C LEU A 220 14.53 2.96 15.90
N TYR A 221 15.41 2.76 14.92
CA TYR A 221 16.69 2.08 15.14
C TYR A 221 17.55 2.82 16.18
N MET A 222 17.71 4.14 16.04
CA MET A 222 18.47 4.94 17.01
C MET A 222 17.88 4.89 18.42
N ILE A 223 16.55 4.95 18.55
CA ILE A 223 15.86 4.79 19.84
C ILE A 223 16.16 3.41 20.44
N LYS A 224 16.05 2.35 19.65
CA LYS A 224 16.32 0.97 20.08
C LYS A 224 17.76 0.80 20.59
N GLN A 225 18.74 1.47 19.95
CA GLN A 225 20.13 1.40 20.38
C GLN A 225 20.41 2.20 21.66
N ALA A 226 19.54 3.17 22.01
CA ALA A 226 19.65 4.00 23.21
C ALA A 226 18.91 3.43 24.43
N MET A 227 18.03 2.43 24.25
CA MET A 227 17.30 1.71 25.31
C MET A 227 18.14 0.60 25.91
#